data_72780b4ec112f0504198a19c17e27f1c
#
_entry.id   72780b4ec112f0504198a19c17e27f1c
#
_cell.length_a   1.000
_cell.length_b   1.000
_cell.length_c   1.000
_cell.angle_alpha   90.00
_cell.angle_beta   90.00
_cell.angle_gamma   90.00
#
_symmetry.space_group_name_H-M   'P 1'
#
loop_
_entity.id
_entity.type
_entity.pdbx_description
1 polymer ?
#
loop_
_entity_poly.entity_id
_entity_poly.type
_entity_poly.pdbx_seq_one_letter_code
_entity_poly.pdbx_strand_id
1 'polypeptide(L)'
;MAKLCSLVILFFTSLTVFAQTTGGIYVNGNTAPNKVWAYARASDGTLTFAGSFGTGGSGSGITHLDSQGSIALSQDGKFLFAVNAISNDITAFSVQTGARLKFVGKFPSGGTFPNSLAVSGNLLYVINSGSDQINAFHIGLTGRLLPISNSCRSLSGTGVDGAQVSFSPDGKILVVVERLSSKIDVFNVGTDGRATGPIIANSKGPRPLGFAFDNAGHIVVSEVQISAASSYSVTSSGVTLITGSLKDFGLSACWTVTTNDPSLPNQYSYITNTQSDTVSGYVIQSDGSLTLLNPTDGITAQMTKGAFPLDEALSADSKYLYVLGGHLPGVVGYAIQPDGSLVQITTVTGTPATSFGMTGN
;
A
#
# COMPACT_ATOMS: atom_id res chain seq x y z
N MET A 1 39.90 41.79 53.58
CA MET A 1 40.10 40.96 52.36
C MET A 1 38.81 40.17 52.07
N ALA A 2 38.00 40.66 51.17
CA ALA A 2 36.77 39.97 50.77
C ALA A 2 37.09 39.03 49.59
N LYS A 3 36.84 37.71 49.73
CA LYS A 3 36.95 36.73 48.64
C LYS A 3 35.68 36.77 47.82
N LEU A 4 35.78 37.21 46.57
CA LEU A 4 34.72 37.10 45.58
C LEU A 4 34.66 35.62 45.10
N CYS A 5 33.55 34.98 45.33
CA CYS A 5 33.29 33.62 44.82
C CYS A 5 32.57 33.79 43.48
N SER A 6 33.23 33.51 42.31
CA SER A 6 32.63 33.56 40.99
C SER A 6 31.85 32.27 40.76
N LEU A 7 30.53 32.39 40.62
CA LEU A 7 29.65 31.30 40.24
C LEU A 7 29.67 31.15 38.71
N VAL A 8 30.23 30.07 38.20
CA VAL A 8 30.19 29.73 36.79
C VAL A 8 28.91 28.91 36.53
N ILE A 9 27.91 29.56 35.85
CA ILE A 9 26.70 28.86 35.43
C ILE A 9 26.97 28.25 34.03
N LEU A 10 27.10 26.93 33.95
CA LEU A 10 27.11 26.21 32.69
C LEU A 10 25.70 26.08 32.15
N PHE A 11 25.43 26.76 31.03
CA PHE A 11 24.23 26.50 30.24
C PHE A 11 24.46 25.27 29.38
N PHE A 12 23.80 24.15 29.70
CA PHE A 12 23.67 23.02 28.78
C PHE A 12 22.57 23.35 27.77
N THR A 13 22.94 23.77 26.57
CA THR A 13 22.02 23.80 25.44
C THR A 13 21.91 22.36 24.91
N SER A 14 20.79 21.71 25.17
CA SER A 14 20.45 20.47 24.50
C SER A 14 20.25 20.75 23.00
N LEU A 15 21.23 20.39 22.17
CA LEU A 15 21.03 20.29 20.72
C LEU A 15 20.03 19.15 20.51
N THR A 16 18.78 19.46 20.23
CA THR A 16 17.84 18.52 19.61
C THR A 16 18.32 18.28 18.18
N VAL A 17 19.03 17.18 17.96
CA VAL A 17 19.31 16.70 16.63
C VAL A 17 17.97 16.20 16.08
N PHE A 18 17.32 16.99 15.23
CA PHE A 18 16.17 16.51 14.44
C PHE A 18 16.71 15.43 13.49
N ALA A 19 16.18 14.22 13.58
CA ALA A 19 16.49 13.15 12.65
C ALA A 19 16.18 13.64 11.22
N GLN A 20 17.12 13.39 10.30
CA GLN A 20 16.97 13.82 8.92
C GLN A 20 15.78 13.10 8.28
N THR A 21 14.88 13.83 7.64
CA THR A 21 13.78 13.26 6.86
C THR A 21 14.34 12.49 5.68
N THR A 22 14.03 11.20 5.59
CA THR A 22 14.52 10.29 4.54
C THR A 22 13.42 9.80 3.60
N GLY A 23 12.15 10.03 3.95
CA GLY A 23 11.01 9.61 3.14
C GLY A 23 9.70 10.15 3.67
N GLY A 24 8.59 9.61 3.19
CA GLY A 24 7.25 9.98 3.63
C GLY A 24 6.29 8.80 3.64
N ILE A 25 5.30 8.87 4.51
CA ILE A 25 4.13 8.00 4.53
C ILE A 25 2.90 8.85 4.21
N TYR A 26 2.09 8.36 3.28
CA TYR A 26 0.93 9.06 2.75
C TYR A 26 -0.32 8.20 2.89
N VAL A 27 -1.36 8.78 3.45
CA VAL A 27 -2.64 8.11 3.72
C VAL A 27 -3.74 8.81 2.92
N ASN A 28 -4.48 8.07 2.12
CA ASN A 28 -5.70 8.56 1.49
C ASN A 28 -6.82 8.59 2.54
N GLY A 29 -7.27 9.80 2.88
CA GLY A 29 -8.30 9.98 3.90
C GLY A 29 -9.68 9.53 3.50
N ASN A 30 -9.93 9.35 2.19
CA ASN A 30 -11.22 8.97 1.63
C ASN A 30 -12.40 9.81 2.17
N THR A 31 -12.10 11.04 2.58
CA THR A 31 -13.06 12.03 3.11
C THR A 31 -13.90 12.68 2.00
N ALA A 32 -14.97 13.35 2.38
CA ALA A 32 -15.79 14.18 1.47
C ALA A 32 -15.86 15.62 2.00
N PRO A 33 -15.09 16.61 1.47
CA PRO A 33 -14.10 16.52 0.38
C PRO A 33 -12.85 15.72 0.77
N ASN A 34 -12.20 15.09 -0.23
CA ASN A 34 -11.08 14.20 0.02
C ASN A 34 -9.76 14.94 0.27
N LYS A 35 -8.92 14.33 1.11
CA LYS A 35 -7.56 14.82 1.43
C LYS A 35 -6.58 13.65 1.54
N VAL A 36 -5.30 13.96 1.40
CA VAL A 36 -4.18 13.07 1.73
C VAL A 36 -3.52 13.57 3.01
N TRP A 37 -3.31 12.68 3.99
CA TRP A 37 -2.50 12.92 5.18
C TRP A 37 -1.08 12.48 4.92
N ALA A 38 -0.11 13.33 5.23
CA ALA A 38 1.30 13.06 4.99
C ALA A 38 2.10 13.13 6.29
N TYR A 39 3.04 12.20 6.43
CA TYR A 39 3.97 12.12 7.55
C TYR A 39 5.39 12.05 7.02
N ALA A 40 6.27 12.90 7.53
CA ALA A 40 7.70 12.85 7.26
C ALA A 40 8.31 11.68 8.05
N ARG A 41 9.03 10.80 7.35
CA ARG A 41 9.73 9.66 7.95
C ARG A 41 11.19 10.03 8.22
N ALA A 42 11.62 9.87 9.44
CA ALA A 42 13.01 10.03 9.84
C ALA A 42 13.83 8.77 9.52
N SER A 43 15.15 8.87 9.62
CA SER A 43 16.08 7.75 9.35
C SER A 43 15.94 6.57 10.32
N ASP A 44 15.40 6.80 11.51
CA ASP A 44 15.08 5.78 12.51
C ASP A 44 13.67 5.20 12.36
N GLY A 45 12.96 5.56 11.30
CA GLY A 45 11.59 5.11 11.01
C GLY A 45 10.48 5.87 11.75
N THR A 46 10.81 6.80 12.64
CA THR A 46 9.79 7.60 13.33
C THR A 46 9.06 8.55 12.39
N LEU A 47 7.78 8.81 12.67
CA LEU A 47 6.91 9.63 11.85
C LEU A 47 6.60 10.97 12.52
N THR A 48 6.60 12.05 11.73
CA THR A 48 6.15 13.39 12.14
C THR A 48 5.10 13.88 11.15
N PHE A 49 3.96 14.39 11.65
CA PHE A 49 2.90 14.91 10.79
C PHE A 49 3.40 16.08 9.94
N ALA A 50 3.30 15.97 8.62
CA ALA A 50 3.74 16.97 7.64
C ALA A 50 2.60 17.83 7.12
N GLY A 51 1.35 17.39 7.27
CA GLY A 51 0.16 18.13 6.86
C GLY A 51 -0.93 17.26 6.24
N SER A 52 -2.08 17.89 5.98
CA SER A 52 -3.15 17.30 5.16
C SER A 52 -3.39 18.17 3.92
N PHE A 53 -3.54 17.52 2.76
CA PHE A 53 -3.56 18.18 1.45
C PHE A 53 -4.84 17.82 0.70
N GLY A 54 -5.63 18.83 0.32
CA GLY A 54 -6.87 18.63 -0.41
C GLY A 54 -6.63 18.07 -1.80
N THR A 55 -7.40 17.04 -2.18
CA THR A 55 -7.34 16.45 -3.52
C THR A 55 -8.16 17.24 -4.55
N GLY A 56 -9.09 18.07 -4.10
CA GLY A 56 -10.07 18.76 -4.96
C GLY A 56 -11.16 17.82 -5.49
N GLY A 57 -11.16 16.54 -5.08
CA GLY A 57 -12.19 15.55 -5.36
C GLY A 57 -12.93 15.13 -4.11
N SER A 58 -13.73 14.06 -4.21
CA SER A 58 -14.53 13.50 -3.12
C SER A 58 -14.27 12.01 -2.97
N GLY A 59 -13.87 11.60 -1.77
CA GLY A 59 -13.86 10.21 -1.35
C GLY A 59 -15.26 9.72 -0.97
N SER A 60 -15.37 8.47 -0.52
CA SER A 60 -16.66 7.89 -0.16
C SER A 60 -17.23 8.42 1.15
N GLY A 61 -16.39 8.98 2.01
CA GLY A 61 -16.80 9.42 3.35
C GLY A 61 -17.16 8.30 4.31
N ILE A 62 -16.92 7.06 3.90
CA ILE A 62 -17.14 5.84 4.69
C ILE A 62 -15.86 5.01 4.72
N THR A 63 -15.78 4.05 5.65
CA THR A 63 -14.56 3.27 5.92
C THR A 63 -14.29 2.14 4.93
N HIS A 64 -15.07 1.98 3.85
CA HIS A 64 -14.96 0.82 2.97
C HIS A 64 -14.80 1.22 1.50
N LEU A 65 -13.54 1.23 1.02
CA LEU A 65 -13.22 1.09 -0.41
C LEU A 65 -13.04 -0.37 -0.77
N ASP A 66 -12.82 -1.24 0.24
CA ASP A 66 -12.57 -2.68 0.11
C ASP A 66 -11.48 -2.98 -0.93
N SER A 67 -10.40 -2.21 -0.89
CA SER A 67 -9.32 -2.25 -1.87
C SER A 67 -7.96 -1.96 -1.26
N GLN A 68 -6.90 -2.35 -1.94
CA GLN A 68 -5.53 -1.93 -1.67
C GLN A 68 -5.03 -1.02 -2.79
N GLY A 69 -4.19 -0.02 -2.43
CA GLY A 69 -3.57 0.85 -3.43
C GLY A 69 -4.44 2.02 -3.89
N SER A 70 -5.36 2.54 -3.04
CA SER A 70 -6.12 3.76 -3.37
C SER A 70 -5.24 5.02 -3.48
N ILE A 71 -3.97 4.89 -3.15
CA ILE A 71 -2.93 5.92 -3.23
C ILE A 71 -1.61 5.24 -3.64
N ALA A 72 -0.87 5.86 -4.54
CA ALA A 72 0.39 5.30 -5.05
C ALA A 72 1.42 6.40 -5.33
N LEU A 73 2.71 6.10 -5.07
CA LEU A 73 3.84 6.94 -5.46
C LEU A 73 4.34 6.57 -6.86
N SER A 74 4.91 7.54 -7.58
CA SER A 74 5.78 7.23 -8.72
C SER A 74 7.03 6.49 -8.21
N GLN A 75 7.61 5.65 -9.07
CA GLN A 75 8.77 4.83 -8.72
C GLN A 75 9.98 5.67 -8.23
N ASP A 76 10.13 6.90 -8.72
CA ASP A 76 11.16 7.85 -8.30
C ASP A 76 10.77 8.69 -7.07
N GLY A 77 9.60 8.45 -6.48
CA GLY A 77 9.06 9.15 -5.32
C GLY A 77 8.68 10.62 -5.54
N LYS A 78 8.74 11.13 -6.79
CA LYS A 78 8.49 12.56 -7.07
C LYS A 78 7.03 12.94 -7.16
N PHE A 79 6.16 11.99 -7.48
CA PHE A 79 4.72 12.22 -7.63
C PHE A 79 3.93 11.23 -6.80
N LEU A 80 2.79 11.71 -6.31
CA LEU A 80 1.82 10.93 -5.58
C LEU A 80 0.48 11.03 -6.28
N PHE A 81 -0.21 9.90 -6.42
CA PHE A 81 -1.52 9.80 -7.04
C PHE A 81 -2.52 9.24 -6.03
N ALA A 82 -3.69 9.85 -5.90
CA ALA A 82 -4.75 9.42 -4.99
C ALA A 82 -6.08 9.36 -5.73
N VAL A 83 -6.85 8.28 -5.55
CA VAL A 83 -8.20 8.18 -6.09
C VAL A 83 -9.18 9.01 -5.28
N ASN A 84 -10.20 9.50 -5.95
CA ASN A 84 -11.39 10.13 -5.36
C ASN A 84 -12.60 9.31 -5.83
N ALA A 85 -13.02 8.36 -5.02
CA ALA A 85 -13.97 7.31 -5.44
C ALA A 85 -15.31 7.86 -5.92
N ILE A 86 -15.87 8.87 -5.23
CA ILE A 86 -17.20 9.44 -5.58
C ILE A 86 -17.13 10.45 -6.71
N SER A 87 -16.07 11.25 -6.81
CA SER A 87 -15.93 12.18 -7.94
C SER A 87 -15.36 11.55 -9.20
N ASN A 88 -15.00 10.25 -9.18
CA ASN A 88 -14.53 9.46 -10.32
C ASN A 88 -13.26 10.04 -10.97
N ASP A 89 -12.32 10.48 -10.14
CA ASP A 89 -11.10 11.09 -10.62
C ASP A 89 -9.87 10.67 -9.79
N ILE A 90 -8.69 10.99 -10.32
CA ILE A 90 -7.39 10.78 -9.72
C ILE A 90 -6.75 12.14 -9.52
N THR A 91 -6.25 12.42 -8.33
CA THR A 91 -5.46 13.61 -8.06
C THR A 91 -3.99 13.29 -8.08
N ALA A 92 -3.21 14.11 -8.79
CA ALA A 92 -1.77 14.06 -8.79
C ALA A 92 -1.20 15.20 -7.93
N PHE A 93 -0.17 14.87 -7.14
CA PHE A 93 0.65 15.82 -6.39
C PHE A 93 2.12 15.65 -6.76
N SER A 94 2.91 16.71 -6.69
CA SER A 94 4.37 16.59 -6.59
C SER A 94 4.78 16.53 -5.12
N VAL A 95 5.64 15.57 -4.80
CA VAL A 95 6.21 15.39 -3.46
C VAL A 95 7.31 16.41 -3.25
N GLN A 96 7.27 17.08 -2.10
CA GLN A 96 8.20 18.13 -1.69
C GLN A 96 8.98 17.67 -0.46
N THR A 97 10.07 18.37 -0.15
CA THR A 97 10.87 18.12 1.06
C THR A 97 9.98 18.06 2.32
N GLY A 98 10.29 17.11 3.21
CA GLY A 98 9.54 16.89 4.45
C GLY A 98 8.16 16.26 4.20
N ALA A 99 8.03 15.45 3.17
CA ALA A 99 6.80 14.73 2.78
C ALA A 99 5.61 15.65 2.44
N ARG A 100 5.82 16.95 2.20
CA ARG A 100 4.76 17.90 1.82
C ARG A 100 4.30 17.63 0.40
N LEU A 101 3.05 17.97 0.10
CA LEU A 101 2.47 17.76 -1.21
C LEU A 101 2.09 19.10 -1.86
N LYS A 102 2.39 19.22 -3.16
CA LYS A 102 1.94 20.33 -3.99
C LYS A 102 1.00 19.78 -5.07
N PHE A 103 -0.21 20.32 -5.13
CA PHE A 103 -1.23 19.92 -6.11
C PHE A 103 -0.73 20.16 -7.54
N VAL A 104 -0.86 19.14 -8.40
CA VAL A 104 -0.53 19.17 -9.83
C VAL A 104 -1.80 19.27 -10.67
N GLY A 105 -2.79 18.44 -10.38
CA GLY A 105 -4.04 18.42 -11.12
C GLY A 105 -4.95 17.27 -10.69
N LYS A 106 -6.18 17.32 -11.19
CA LYS A 106 -7.21 16.32 -11.03
C LYS A 106 -7.64 15.84 -12.41
N PHE A 107 -7.75 14.52 -12.59
CA PHE A 107 -7.93 13.87 -13.89
C PHE A 107 -9.06 12.83 -13.80
N PRO A 108 -10.04 12.81 -14.72
CA PRO A 108 -11.05 11.75 -14.75
C PRO A 108 -10.39 10.36 -14.79
N SER A 109 -10.88 9.41 -14.00
CA SER A 109 -10.34 8.05 -13.96
C SER A 109 -10.66 7.19 -15.18
N GLY A 110 -11.62 7.63 -15.99
CA GLY A 110 -12.10 6.90 -17.18
C GLY A 110 -13.23 5.92 -16.91
N GLY A 111 -13.67 5.79 -15.65
CA GLY A 111 -14.78 4.95 -15.23
C GLY A 111 -15.45 5.48 -13.97
N THR A 112 -16.09 4.60 -13.20
CA THR A 112 -16.76 4.96 -11.95
C THR A 112 -16.18 4.24 -10.76
N PHE A 113 -16.16 4.92 -9.62
CA PHE A 113 -15.66 4.43 -8.34
C PHE A 113 -14.22 3.89 -8.43
N PRO A 114 -13.22 4.74 -8.79
CA PRO A 114 -11.83 4.34 -8.77
C PRO A 114 -11.42 3.99 -7.34
N ASN A 115 -10.73 2.84 -7.14
CA ASN A 115 -10.40 2.36 -5.81
C ASN A 115 -8.96 1.84 -5.67
N SER A 116 -8.26 1.54 -6.78
CA SER A 116 -6.88 1.04 -6.74
C SER A 116 -6.05 1.59 -7.91
N LEU A 117 -4.79 1.92 -7.63
CA LEU A 117 -3.80 2.45 -8.57
C LEU A 117 -2.55 1.59 -8.57
N ALA A 118 -1.94 1.42 -9.75
CA ALA A 118 -0.61 0.86 -9.91
C ALA A 118 0.25 1.76 -10.80
N VAL A 119 1.52 1.90 -10.44
CA VAL A 119 2.49 2.69 -11.19
C VAL A 119 3.70 1.85 -11.55
N SER A 120 4.14 1.92 -12.83
CA SER A 120 5.38 1.32 -13.30
C SER A 120 6.01 2.23 -14.35
N GLY A 121 7.25 2.71 -14.10
CA GLY A 121 7.89 3.70 -14.94
C GLY A 121 7.03 4.96 -15.11
N ASN A 122 6.64 5.26 -16.33
CA ASN A 122 5.74 6.38 -16.67
C ASN A 122 4.29 5.97 -16.94
N LEU A 123 3.91 4.74 -16.57
CA LEU A 123 2.54 4.23 -16.70
C LEU A 123 1.83 4.25 -15.35
N LEU A 124 0.54 4.62 -15.36
CA LEU A 124 -0.38 4.45 -14.25
C LEU A 124 -1.61 3.71 -14.76
N TYR A 125 -2.01 2.66 -14.04
CA TYR A 125 -3.30 2.00 -14.21
C TYR A 125 -4.20 2.25 -13.01
N VAL A 126 -5.50 2.32 -13.26
CA VAL A 126 -6.55 2.47 -12.24
C VAL A 126 -7.62 1.40 -12.43
N ILE A 127 -8.06 0.79 -11.33
CA ILE A 127 -9.33 0.05 -11.29
C ILE A 127 -10.45 1.05 -11.04
N ASN A 128 -11.48 0.99 -11.85
CA ASN A 128 -12.77 1.63 -11.65
C ASN A 128 -13.78 0.53 -11.27
N SER A 129 -13.88 0.21 -9.98
CA SER A 129 -14.65 -0.95 -9.52
C SER A 129 -16.15 -0.80 -9.72
N GLY A 130 -16.66 0.44 -9.77
CA GLY A 130 -18.08 0.70 -10.09
C GLY A 130 -18.45 0.46 -11.55
N SER A 131 -17.47 0.33 -12.45
CA SER A 131 -17.67 0.01 -13.86
C SER A 131 -16.90 -1.24 -14.31
N ASP A 132 -16.36 -2.02 -13.38
CA ASP A 132 -15.64 -3.29 -13.57
C ASP A 132 -14.59 -3.23 -14.70
N GLN A 133 -13.71 -2.23 -14.64
CA GLN A 133 -12.73 -2.00 -15.70
C GLN A 133 -11.45 -1.37 -15.18
N ILE A 134 -10.37 -1.52 -15.96
CA ILE A 134 -9.11 -0.79 -15.79
C ILE A 134 -8.95 0.26 -16.89
N ASN A 135 -8.28 1.37 -16.57
CA ASN A 135 -7.86 2.41 -17.52
C ASN A 135 -6.40 2.79 -17.28
N ALA A 136 -5.72 3.26 -18.34
CA ALA A 136 -4.31 3.59 -18.30
C ALA A 136 -4.02 5.04 -18.65
N PHE A 137 -2.92 5.55 -18.07
CA PHE A 137 -2.42 6.90 -18.27
C PHE A 137 -0.89 6.88 -18.43
N HIS A 138 -0.38 7.80 -19.23
CA HIS A 138 1.02 8.19 -19.13
C HIS A 138 1.20 9.26 -18.05
N ILE A 139 2.22 9.11 -17.23
CA ILE A 139 2.67 10.13 -16.28
C ILE A 139 3.62 11.07 -17.02
N GLY A 140 3.19 12.30 -17.23
CA GLY A 140 4.03 13.33 -17.85
C GLY A 140 5.14 13.83 -16.92
N LEU A 141 6.12 14.52 -17.45
CA LEU A 141 7.29 15.03 -16.72
C LEU A 141 6.95 15.94 -15.53
N THR A 142 5.76 16.51 -15.50
CA THR A 142 5.26 17.36 -14.40
C THR A 142 4.29 16.64 -13.48
N GLY A 143 4.12 15.31 -13.62
CA GLY A 143 3.17 14.51 -12.86
C GLY A 143 1.73 14.56 -13.39
N ARG A 144 1.47 15.28 -14.51
CA ARG A 144 0.13 15.27 -15.13
C ARG A 144 -0.18 13.91 -15.72
N LEU A 145 -1.41 13.45 -15.55
CA LEU A 145 -1.89 12.21 -16.16
C LEU A 145 -2.45 12.50 -17.55
N LEU A 146 -1.97 11.75 -18.51
CA LEU A 146 -2.38 11.81 -19.93
C LEU A 146 -3.05 10.47 -20.26
N PRO A 147 -4.39 10.44 -20.52
CA PRO A 147 -5.08 9.18 -20.76
C PRO A 147 -4.56 8.51 -22.04
N ILE A 148 -4.35 7.19 -21.98
CA ILE A 148 -4.00 6.38 -23.14
C ILE A 148 -5.28 5.99 -23.87
N SER A 149 -5.42 6.43 -25.12
CA SER A 149 -6.59 6.12 -25.93
C SER A 149 -6.75 4.60 -26.11
N ASN A 150 -8.00 4.11 -26.03
CA ASN A 150 -8.31 2.67 -26.15
C ASN A 150 -7.59 1.78 -25.12
N SER A 151 -7.32 2.29 -23.91
CA SER A 151 -6.71 1.53 -22.81
C SER A 151 -7.71 0.84 -21.91
N CYS A 152 -8.99 1.18 -21.99
CA CYS A 152 -10.05 0.54 -21.21
C CYS A 152 -10.09 -0.97 -21.47
N ARG A 153 -10.07 -1.77 -20.37
CA ARG A 153 -10.28 -3.23 -20.42
C ARG A 153 -11.24 -3.62 -19.31
N SER A 154 -12.24 -4.43 -19.69
CA SER A 154 -13.15 -5.02 -18.70
C SER A 154 -12.42 -6.04 -17.84
N LEU A 155 -12.83 -6.17 -16.59
CA LEU A 155 -12.48 -7.26 -15.67
C LEU A 155 -13.21 -8.55 -16.11
N SER A 156 -13.11 -9.62 -15.30
CA SER A 156 -13.66 -10.94 -15.65
C SER A 156 -15.18 -10.97 -15.83
N GLY A 157 -15.90 -9.97 -15.35
CA GLY A 157 -17.36 -9.89 -15.42
C GLY A 157 -17.90 -8.57 -14.87
N THR A 158 -19.18 -8.57 -14.49
CA THR A 158 -19.86 -7.43 -13.88
C THR A 158 -20.15 -7.69 -12.41
N GLY A 159 -19.99 -6.67 -11.55
CA GLY A 159 -20.15 -6.78 -10.11
C GLY A 159 -19.07 -7.65 -9.45
N VAL A 160 -17.90 -7.73 -10.06
CA VAL A 160 -16.80 -8.61 -9.59
C VAL A 160 -16.03 -8.01 -8.44
N ASP A 161 -16.11 -6.68 -8.27
CA ASP A 161 -15.47 -5.93 -7.19
C ASP A 161 -13.93 -6.07 -7.24
N GLY A 162 -13.31 -5.45 -8.25
CA GLY A 162 -11.86 -5.39 -8.37
C GLY A 162 -11.24 -4.69 -7.16
N ALA A 163 -10.39 -5.40 -6.40
CA ALA A 163 -9.87 -4.94 -5.12
C ALA A 163 -8.48 -4.33 -5.20
N GLN A 164 -7.61 -4.87 -6.04
CA GLN A 164 -6.25 -4.34 -6.22
C GLN A 164 -5.76 -4.58 -7.65
N VAL A 165 -5.04 -3.58 -8.17
CA VAL A 165 -4.21 -3.71 -9.36
C VAL A 165 -2.73 -3.52 -9.00
N SER A 166 -1.84 -4.33 -9.57
CA SER A 166 -0.38 -4.12 -9.44
C SER A 166 0.36 -4.63 -10.67
N PHE A 167 1.50 -4.01 -10.95
CA PHE A 167 2.43 -4.46 -11.99
C PHE A 167 3.38 -5.54 -11.48
N SER A 168 3.76 -6.47 -12.35
CA SER A 168 4.95 -7.31 -12.13
C SER A 168 6.22 -6.45 -11.99
N PRO A 169 7.28 -6.95 -11.34
CA PRO A 169 8.52 -6.18 -11.14
C PRO A 169 9.13 -5.66 -12.44
N ASP A 170 8.97 -6.35 -13.56
CA ASP A 170 9.45 -5.94 -14.89
C ASP A 170 8.49 -5.00 -15.66
N GLY A 171 7.31 -4.71 -15.08
CA GLY A 171 6.29 -3.82 -15.64
C GLY A 171 5.53 -4.36 -16.87
N LYS A 172 5.71 -5.64 -17.23
CA LYS A 172 5.11 -6.22 -18.45
C LYS A 172 3.78 -6.92 -18.21
N ILE A 173 3.49 -7.24 -16.97
CA ILE A 173 2.25 -7.90 -16.57
C ILE A 173 1.54 -7.00 -15.55
N LEU A 174 0.23 -6.92 -15.67
CA LEU A 174 -0.65 -6.30 -14.70
C LEU A 174 -1.56 -7.38 -14.14
N VAL A 175 -1.66 -7.46 -12.82
CA VAL A 175 -2.56 -8.37 -12.13
C VAL A 175 -3.65 -7.58 -11.44
N VAL A 176 -4.88 -8.10 -11.50
CA VAL A 176 -6.02 -7.62 -10.71
C VAL A 176 -6.58 -8.79 -9.91
N VAL A 177 -6.91 -8.56 -8.64
CA VAL A 177 -7.69 -9.50 -7.84
C VAL A 177 -9.10 -8.98 -7.68
N GLU A 178 -10.06 -9.90 -7.79
CA GLU A 178 -11.49 -9.61 -7.73
C GLU A 178 -12.10 -10.26 -6.47
N ARG A 179 -12.58 -9.44 -5.57
CA ARG A 179 -13.02 -9.89 -4.24
C ARG A 179 -14.29 -10.73 -4.26
N LEU A 180 -15.32 -10.28 -5.00
CA LEU A 180 -16.61 -10.97 -4.99
C LEU A 180 -16.66 -12.18 -5.93
N SER A 181 -15.97 -12.12 -7.05
CA SER A 181 -15.86 -13.25 -7.99
C SER A 181 -14.83 -14.28 -7.59
N SER A 182 -13.93 -13.94 -6.63
CA SER A 182 -12.78 -14.76 -6.21
C SER A 182 -11.88 -15.15 -7.40
N LYS A 183 -11.52 -14.17 -8.22
CA LYS A 183 -10.69 -14.37 -9.40
C LYS A 183 -9.41 -13.53 -9.36
N ILE A 184 -8.48 -13.95 -10.22
CA ILE A 184 -7.22 -13.26 -10.51
C ILE A 184 -7.18 -13.05 -12.01
N ASP A 185 -7.16 -11.79 -12.43
CA ASP A 185 -7.09 -11.38 -13.83
C ASP A 185 -5.65 -11.00 -14.17
N VAL A 186 -5.12 -11.56 -15.24
CA VAL A 186 -3.77 -11.25 -15.76
C VAL A 186 -3.89 -10.52 -17.08
N PHE A 187 -3.25 -9.39 -17.21
CA PHE A 187 -3.15 -8.60 -18.43
C PHE A 187 -1.69 -8.47 -18.86
N ASN A 188 -1.43 -8.57 -20.14
CA ASN A 188 -0.12 -8.30 -20.73
C ASN A 188 -0.04 -6.83 -21.17
N VAL A 189 0.97 -6.10 -20.72
CA VAL A 189 1.16 -4.68 -21.02
C VAL A 189 2.11 -4.53 -22.22
N GLY A 190 1.60 -3.95 -23.28
CA GLY A 190 2.39 -3.66 -24.48
C GLY A 190 3.33 -2.45 -24.31
N THR A 191 4.28 -2.30 -25.24
CA THR A 191 5.24 -1.17 -25.26
C THR A 191 4.55 0.18 -25.48
N ASP A 192 3.32 0.18 -25.97
CA ASP A 192 2.46 1.35 -26.14
C ASP A 192 1.65 1.68 -24.87
N GLY A 193 1.88 0.97 -23.79
CA GLY A 193 1.21 1.13 -22.50
C GLY A 193 -0.22 0.59 -22.45
N ARG A 194 -0.68 -0.15 -23.46
CA ARG A 194 -2.00 -0.78 -23.46
C ARG A 194 -1.93 -2.20 -22.94
N ALA A 195 -2.92 -2.57 -22.14
CA ALA A 195 -3.10 -3.94 -21.69
C ALA A 195 -3.87 -4.78 -22.71
N THR A 196 -3.57 -6.07 -22.77
CA THR A 196 -4.34 -7.11 -23.47
C THR A 196 -4.71 -8.20 -22.47
N GLY A 197 -5.92 -8.75 -22.57
CA GLY A 197 -6.50 -9.68 -21.59
C GLY A 197 -7.90 -9.23 -21.16
N PRO A 198 -8.44 -9.73 -20.01
CA PRO A 198 -7.73 -10.56 -19.04
C PRO A 198 -7.60 -12.05 -19.42
N ILE A 199 -6.55 -12.71 -18.89
CA ILE A 199 -6.48 -14.15 -18.72
C ILE A 199 -6.95 -14.42 -17.30
N ILE A 200 -8.04 -15.18 -17.15
CA ILE A 200 -8.79 -15.30 -15.91
C ILE A 200 -8.44 -16.60 -15.21
N ALA A 201 -8.10 -16.55 -13.93
CA ALA A 201 -7.93 -17.71 -13.07
C ALA A 201 -8.81 -17.58 -11.81
N ASN A 202 -9.11 -18.70 -11.15
CA ASN A 202 -9.74 -18.69 -9.85
C ASN A 202 -8.66 -18.50 -8.76
N SER A 203 -8.92 -17.62 -7.78
CA SER A 203 -8.17 -17.60 -6.54
C SER A 203 -8.35 -18.93 -5.80
N LYS A 204 -7.34 -19.40 -5.08
CA LYS A 204 -7.40 -20.62 -4.30
C LYS A 204 -8.41 -20.51 -3.16
N GLY A 205 -8.32 -19.41 -2.42
CA GLY A 205 -9.27 -19.10 -1.37
C GLY A 205 -10.27 -18.00 -1.77
N PRO A 206 -11.39 -17.91 -1.04
CA PRO A 206 -12.45 -16.96 -1.34
C PRO A 206 -12.10 -15.54 -0.87
N ARG A 207 -12.60 -14.56 -1.60
CA ARG A 207 -12.46 -13.13 -1.33
C ARG A 207 -11.00 -12.69 -1.25
N PRO A 208 -10.18 -12.86 -2.31
CA PRO A 208 -8.86 -12.24 -2.37
C PRO A 208 -9.01 -10.72 -2.30
N LEU A 209 -8.12 -10.02 -1.55
CA LEU A 209 -8.19 -8.56 -1.45
C LEU A 209 -6.87 -7.91 -1.78
N GLY A 210 -5.86 -8.07 -0.93
CA GLY A 210 -4.53 -7.53 -1.11
C GLY A 210 -3.58 -8.57 -1.71
N PHE A 211 -2.64 -8.09 -2.53
CA PHE A 211 -1.53 -8.93 -2.97
C PHE A 211 -0.26 -8.11 -3.19
N ALA A 212 0.89 -8.77 -3.09
CA ALA A 212 2.16 -8.16 -3.40
C ALA A 212 3.02 -9.12 -4.22
N PHE A 213 3.81 -8.56 -5.16
CA PHE A 213 4.83 -9.31 -5.87
C PHE A 213 6.08 -9.48 -4.99
N ASP A 214 6.69 -10.67 -5.08
CA ASP A 214 8.06 -10.87 -4.62
C ASP A 214 9.07 -10.41 -5.69
N ASN A 215 10.36 -10.47 -5.36
CA ASN A 215 11.43 -10.05 -6.29
C ASN A 215 11.58 -11.01 -7.50
N ALA A 216 11.05 -12.23 -7.41
CA ALA A 216 11.10 -13.23 -8.48
C ALA A 216 9.88 -13.18 -9.42
N GLY A 217 8.86 -12.38 -9.07
CA GLY A 217 7.63 -12.25 -9.85
C GLY A 217 6.52 -13.20 -9.43
N HIS A 218 6.63 -13.85 -8.26
CA HIS A 218 5.49 -14.53 -7.65
C HIS A 218 4.62 -13.51 -6.93
N ILE A 219 3.34 -13.83 -6.68
CA ILE A 219 2.45 -13.03 -5.86
C ILE A 219 2.03 -13.78 -4.61
N VAL A 220 1.94 -13.05 -3.50
CA VAL A 220 1.30 -13.47 -2.26
C VAL A 220 -0.05 -12.78 -2.19
N VAL A 221 -1.13 -13.54 -2.08
CA VAL A 221 -2.52 -13.05 -2.12
C VAL A 221 -3.21 -13.35 -0.79
N SER A 222 -3.76 -12.35 -0.14
CA SER A 222 -4.58 -12.51 1.07
C SER A 222 -5.98 -13.06 0.73
N GLU A 223 -6.52 -13.89 1.60
CA GLU A 223 -7.81 -14.56 1.46
C GLU A 223 -8.71 -14.21 2.66
N VAL A 224 -9.48 -13.12 2.52
CA VAL A 224 -10.21 -12.48 3.62
C VAL A 224 -11.13 -13.43 4.39
N GLN A 225 -11.91 -14.24 3.67
CA GLN A 225 -12.99 -15.01 4.27
C GLN A 225 -12.49 -16.16 5.15
N ILE A 226 -11.29 -16.66 4.91
CA ILE A 226 -10.73 -17.80 5.64
C ILE A 226 -9.46 -17.47 6.41
N SER A 227 -9.02 -16.21 6.38
CA SER A 227 -7.81 -15.68 7.00
C SER A 227 -6.59 -16.53 6.66
N ALA A 228 -6.19 -16.44 5.40
CA ALA A 228 -5.11 -17.22 4.83
C ALA A 228 -4.37 -16.42 3.77
N ALA A 229 -3.24 -16.93 3.32
CA ALA A 229 -2.54 -16.49 2.13
C ALA A 229 -2.30 -17.65 1.16
N SER A 230 -2.35 -17.35 -0.13
CA SER A 230 -1.87 -18.24 -1.19
C SER A 230 -0.77 -17.56 -1.98
N SER A 231 0.12 -18.34 -2.59
CA SER A 231 1.10 -17.80 -3.53
C SER A 231 0.99 -18.44 -4.91
N TYR A 232 1.38 -17.65 -5.93
CA TYR A 232 1.29 -18.05 -7.33
C TYR A 232 2.51 -17.57 -8.10
N SER A 233 2.96 -18.36 -9.07
CA SER A 233 3.78 -17.83 -10.16
C SER A 233 2.91 -17.11 -11.18
N VAL A 234 3.42 -15.99 -11.70
CA VAL A 234 2.70 -15.15 -12.68
C VAL A 234 3.47 -15.13 -13.98
N THR A 235 2.79 -15.40 -15.07
CA THR A 235 3.35 -15.38 -16.43
C THR A 235 2.40 -14.66 -17.39
N SER A 236 2.87 -14.40 -18.60
CA SER A 236 2.04 -13.83 -19.67
C SER A 236 0.86 -14.74 -20.09
N SER A 237 0.81 -15.99 -19.60
CA SER A 237 -0.26 -16.97 -19.86
C SER A 237 -1.19 -17.21 -18.66
N GLY A 238 -1.01 -16.48 -17.55
CA GLY A 238 -1.85 -16.59 -16.35
C GLY A 238 -1.05 -16.87 -15.07
N VAL A 239 -1.74 -17.41 -14.06
CA VAL A 239 -1.14 -17.75 -12.76
C VAL A 239 -1.15 -19.26 -12.52
N THR A 240 -0.13 -19.75 -11.81
CA THR A 240 -0.05 -21.14 -11.35
C THR A 240 0.12 -21.14 -9.84
N LEU A 241 -0.72 -21.91 -9.12
CA LEU A 241 -0.67 -22.03 -7.68
C LEU A 241 0.65 -22.66 -7.20
N ILE A 242 1.30 -22.03 -6.21
CA ILE A 242 2.48 -22.55 -5.52
C ILE A 242 2.07 -23.03 -4.12
N THR A 243 1.64 -22.12 -3.25
CA THR A 243 1.12 -22.46 -1.91
C THR A 243 -0.37 -22.18 -1.87
N GLY A 244 -1.16 -23.17 -1.49
CA GLY A 244 -2.59 -23.02 -1.28
C GLY A 244 -2.88 -22.54 0.13
N SER A 245 -3.93 -21.78 0.30
CA SER A 245 -4.55 -21.24 1.53
C SER A 245 -3.88 -21.59 2.86
N LEU A 246 -2.68 -21.03 3.10
CA LEU A 246 -1.95 -21.17 4.36
C LEU A 246 -2.58 -20.22 5.40
N LYS A 247 -3.31 -20.80 6.37
CA LYS A 247 -3.99 -20.03 7.42
C LYS A 247 -3.02 -19.35 8.36
N ASP A 248 -3.35 -18.12 8.77
CA ASP A 248 -2.59 -17.31 9.70
C ASP A 248 -3.19 -17.26 11.12
N PHE A 249 -4.29 -17.97 11.34
CA PHE A 249 -5.03 -18.03 12.60
C PHE A 249 -5.65 -16.68 13.03
N GLY A 250 -5.48 -15.62 12.27
CA GLY A 250 -6.13 -14.33 12.44
C GLY A 250 -7.60 -14.32 11.98
N LEU A 251 -8.17 -13.11 11.91
CA LEU A 251 -9.51 -12.89 11.38
C LEU A 251 -9.49 -11.75 10.34
N SER A 252 -9.99 -12.04 9.14
CA SER A 252 -10.02 -11.12 7.99
C SER A 252 -8.61 -10.72 7.53
N ALA A 253 -7.84 -11.64 6.97
CA ALA A 253 -6.56 -11.36 6.30
C ALA A 253 -6.82 -10.50 5.05
N CYS A 254 -6.33 -9.25 5.04
CA CYS A 254 -6.76 -8.26 4.06
C CYS A 254 -5.60 -7.70 3.23
N TRP A 255 -4.88 -6.70 3.73
CA TRP A 255 -3.83 -6.00 2.98
C TRP A 255 -2.52 -6.77 3.04
N THR A 256 -1.72 -6.66 1.97
CA THR A 256 -0.50 -7.45 1.81
C THR A 256 0.63 -6.60 1.27
N VAL A 257 1.80 -6.66 1.91
CA VAL A 257 3.05 -6.10 1.39
C VAL A 257 4.15 -7.15 1.42
N THR A 258 5.18 -6.95 0.59
CA THR A 258 6.33 -7.87 0.50
C THR A 258 7.62 -7.05 0.53
N THR A 259 8.58 -7.45 1.39
CA THR A 259 9.88 -6.78 1.51
C THR A 259 10.70 -6.94 0.23
N ASN A 260 11.57 -5.96 -0.04
CA ASN A 260 12.50 -5.97 -1.17
C ASN A 260 13.95 -5.65 -0.77
N ASP A 261 14.25 -5.63 0.54
CA ASP A 261 15.61 -5.40 1.06
C ASP A 261 16.50 -6.62 0.79
N PRO A 262 17.54 -6.51 -0.07
CA PRO A 262 18.44 -7.61 -0.37
C PRO A 262 19.39 -7.97 0.78
N SER A 263 19.43 -7.15 1.84
CA SER A 263 20.22 -7.45 3.03
C SER A 263 19.51 -8.40 4.01
N LEU A 264 18.20 -8.58 3.86
CA LEU A 264 17.46 -9.55 4.65
C LEU A 264 17.81 -10.99 4.21
N PRO A 265 17.94 -11.94 5.14
CA PRO A 265 18.27 -13.33 4.82
C PRO A 265 17.17 -14.05 4.05
N ASN A 266 15.93 -13.57 4.17
CA ASN A 266 14.75 -14.04 3.45
C ASN A 266 13.92 -12.85 3.00
N GLN A 267 13.04 -13.10 2.02
CA GLN A 267 11.98 -12.17 1.68
C GLN A 267 10.75 -12.48 2.54
N TYR A 268 10.11 -11.43 3.07
CA TYR A 268 8.96 -11.55 3.97
C TYR A 268 7.72 -10.90 3.35
N SER A 269 6.57 -11.51 3.58
CA SER A 269 5.28 -10.87 3.34
C SER A 269 4.57 -10.63 4.66
N TYR A 270 3.95 -9.46 4.81
CA TYR A 270 3.12 -9.11 5.97
C TYR A 270 1.69 -8.93 5.49
N ILE A 271 0.75 -9.38 6.33
CA ILE A 271 -0.69 -9.31 6.05
C ILE A 271 -1.41 -8.81 7.30
N THR A 272 -2.23 -7.76 7.14
CA THR A 272 -3.06 -7.25 8.23
C THR A 272 -4.30 -8.10 8.41
N ASN A 273 -4.61 -8.45 9.67
CA ASN A 273 -5.83 -9.18 10.06
C ASN A 273 -6.78 -8.20 10.76
N THR A 274 -7.70 -7.66 9.99
CA THR A 274 -8.52 -6.52 10.39
C THR A 274 -9.36 -6.76 11.64
N GLN A 275 -9.98 -7.95 11.78
CA GLN A 275 -10.89 -8.24 12.88
C GLN A 275 -10.20 -8.82 14.14
N SER A 276 -8.95 -9.23 14.05
CA SER A 276 -8.15 -9.70 15.19
C SER A 276 -7.11 -8.71 15.68
N ASP A 277 -7.00 -7.51 15.05
CA ASP A 277 -6.03 -6.48 15.42
C ASP A 277 -4.58 -6.95 15.34
N THR A 278 -4.25 -7.83 14.38
CA THR A 278 -2.92 -8.44 14.25
C THR A 278 -2.32 -8.21 12.87
N VAL A 279 -1.00 -8.41 12.79
CA VAL A 279 -0.26 -8.56 11.54
C VAL A 279 0.37 -9.95 11.53
N SER A 280 0.16 -10.72 10.48
CA SER A 280 0.80 -12.00 10.24
C SER A 280 1.94 -11.87 9.25
N GLY A 281 3.05 -12.53 9.53
CA GLY A 281 4.23 -12.56 8.70
C GLY A 281 4.46 -13.93 8.06
N TYR A 282 4.91 -13.92 6.83
CA TYR A 282 5.27 -15.12 6.06
C TYR A 282 6.69 -15.00 5.53
N VAL A 283 7.42 -16.10 5.54
CA VAL A 283 8.68 -16.25 4.79
C VAL A 283 8.31 -16.70 3.37
N ILE A 284 8.86 -16.01 2.38
CA ILE A 284 8.75 -16.40 0.97
C ILE A 284 10.04 -17.14 0.60
N GLN A 285 9.90 -18.39 0.21
CA GLN A 285 11.02 -19.20 -0.27
C GLN A 285 11.38 -18.81 -1.71
N SER A 286 12.56 -19.22 -2.17
CA SER A 286 13.05 -18.89 -3.52
C SER A 286 12.16 -19.42 -4.66
N ASP A 287 11.33 -20.44 -4.39
CA ASP A 287 10.35 -20.99 -5.34
C ASP A 287 8.97 -20.33 -5.20
N GLY A 288 8.83 -19.31 -4.35
CA GLY A 288 7.58 -18.61 -4.06
C GLY A 288 6.69 -19.31 -3.03
N SER A 289 7.10 -20.45 -2.45
CA SER A 289 6.34 -21.11 -1.40
C SER A 289 6.39 -20.33 -0.09
N LEU A 290 5.31 -20.45 0.71
CA LEU A 290 5.11 -19.68 1.95
C LEU A 290 5.23 -20.57 3.18
N THR A 291 5.84 -20.03 4.24
CA THR A 291 5.77 -20.56 5.59
C THR A 291 5.46 -19.43 6.58
N LEU A 292 4.70 -19.69 7.64
CA LEU A 292 4.45 -18.68 8.67
C LEU A 292 5.73 -18.36 9.44
N LEU A 293 5.98 -17.08 9.73
CA LEU A 293 7.03 -16.66 10.66
C LEU A 293 6.78 -17.19 12.07
N ASN A 294 5.53 -17.13 12.52
CA ASN A 294 5.11 -17.69 13.79
C ASN A 294 4.07 -18.81 13.54
N PRO A 295 4.49 -20.07 13.50
CA PRO A 295 3.60 -21.18 13.22
C PRO A 295 2.67 -21.54 14.41
N THR A 296 2.86 -20.92 15.59
CA THR A 296 2.08 -21.25 16.79
C THR A 296 0.70 -20.58 16.75
N ASP A 297 0.65 -19.29 16.46
CA ASP A 297 -0.57 -18.49 16.45
C ASP A 297 -0.68 -17.51 15.27
N GLY A 298 0.32 -17.51 14.36
CA GLY A 298 0.36 -16.65 13.18
C GLY A 298 0.68 -15.17 13.46
N ILE A 299 0.81 -14.75 14.72
CA ILE A 299 0.94 -13.35 15.09
C ILE A 299 2.41 -12.91 15.01
N THR A 300 2.70 -11.94 14.14
CA THR A 300 4.02 -11.29 14.07
C THR A 300 4.00 -9.93 14.78
N ALA A 301 2.86 -9.23 14.75
CA ALA A 301 2.63 -8.07 15.59
C ALA A 301 1.19 -8.01 16.08
N GLN A 302 1.01 -7.61 17.35
CA GLN A 302 -0.28 -7.34 17.96
C GLN A 302 -0.47 -5.81 18.01
N MET A 303 -1.51 -5.30 17.40
CA MET A 303 -1.91 -3.90 17.55
C MET A 303 -2.79 -3.70 18.79
N THR A 304 -3.00 -2.46 19.18
CA THR A 304 -3.93 -2.13 20.25
C THR A 304 -5.32 -2.70 19.95
N LYS A 305 -5.96 -3.32 20.95
CA LYS A 305 -7.31 -3.90 20.80
C LYS A 305 -8.29 -2.86 20.26
N GLY A 306 -9.01 -3.22 19.21
CA GLY A 306 -9.95 -2.36 18.49
C GLY A 306 -9.29 -1.43 17.47
N ALA A 307 -8.02 -1.62 17.13
CA ALA A 307 -7.32 -0.81 16.12
C ALA A 307 -7.89 -1.02 14.72
N PHE A 308 -8.35 -2.24 14.40
CA PHE A 308 -8.90 -2.57 13.09
C PHE A 308 -7.90 -2.25 11.98
N PRO A 309 -6.74 -2.94 11.90
CA PRO A 309 -5.71 -2.67 10.91
C PRO A 309 -6.26 -2.76 9.50
N LEU A 310 -5.97 -1.73 8.72
CA LEU A 310 -6.32 -1.60 7.31
C LEU A 310 -5.05 -1.69 6.45
N ASP A 311 -4.87 -0.77 5.52
CA ASP A 311 -3.76 -0.77 4.57
C ASP A 311 -2.40 -0.62 5.27
N GLU A 312 -1.38 -1.08 4.59
CA GLU A 312 0.00 -1.06 5.08
C GLU A 312 0.97 -0.64 3.98
N ALA A 313 2.10 -0.08 4.38
CA ALA A 313 3.16 0.34 3.48
C ALA A 313 4.53 0.06 4.06
N LEU A 314 5.48 -0.26 3.19
CA LEU A 314 6.89 -0.36 3.54
C LEU A 314 7.62 0.97 3.26
N SER A 315 8.69 1.24 4.00
CA SER A 315 9.71 2.18 3.54
C SER A 315 10.38 1.65 2.27
N ALA A 316 10.92 2.54 1.43
CA ALA A 316 11.54 2.14 0.15
C ALA A 316 12.68 1.11 0.31
N ASP A 317 13.37 1.13 1.44
CA ASP A 317 14.43 0.19 1.80
C ASP A 317 13.92 -1.05 2.57
N SER A 318 12.61 -1.19 2.72
CA SER A 318 11.93 -2.26 3.47
C SER A 318 12.42 -2.49 4.90
N LYS A 319 13.00 -1.47 5.54
CA LYS A 319 13.41 -1.55 6.95
C LYS A 319 12.28 -1.32 7.92
N TYR A 320 11.22 -0.68 7.45
CA TYR A 320 10.08 -0.30 8.27
C TYR A 320 8.77 -0.67 7.61
N LEU A 321 7.88 -1.24 8.41
CA LEU A 321 6.48 -1.49 8.06
C LEU A 321 5.60 -0.47 8.79
N TYR A 322 4.65 0.13 8.09
CA TYR A 322 3.65 1.03 8.65
C TYR A 322 2.26 0.47 8.41
N VAL A 323 1.43 0.47 9.44
CA VAL A 323 0.07 -0.09 9.41
C VAL A 323 -0.93 0.99 9.79
N LEU A 324 -1.94 1.18 8.96
CA LEU A 324 -3.04 2.12 9.17
C LEU A 324 -4.10 1.51 10.10
N GLY A 325 -4.44 2.19 11.19
CA GLY A 325 -5.58 1.84 12.03
C GLY A 325 -6.87 2.46 11.51
N GLY A 326 -7.94 1.67 11.44
CA GLY A 326 -9.26 2.13 10.97
C GLY A 326 -10.16 2.66 12.09
N HIS A 327 -10.31 1.91 13.20
CA HIS A 327 -11.16 2.31 14.32
C HIS A 327 -10.42 3.11 15.40
N LEU A 328 -9.09 2.93 15.49
CA LEU A 328 -8.21 3.82 16.26
C LEU A 328 -7.36 4.59 15.23
N PRO A 329 -7.87 5.71 14.72
CA PRO A 329 -7.27 6.38 13.56
C PRO A 329 -5.85 6.83 13.83
N GLY A 330 -4.92 6.35 13.01
CA GLY A 330 -3.50 6.63 13.11
C GLY A 330 -2.67 5.66 12.30
N VAL A 331 -1.35 5.78 12.43
CA VAL A 331 -0.38 4.87 11.81
C VAL A 331 0.55 4.34 12.88
N VAL A 332 0.72 3.02 12.93
CA VAL A 332 1.72 2.35 13.78
C VAL A 332 2.88 1.92 12.89
N GLY A 333 4.10 2.26 13.27
CA GLY A 333 5.32 1.88 12.56
C GLY A 333 6.12 0.84 13.32
N TYR A 334 6.68 -0.11 12.58
CA TYR A 334 7.50 -1.21 13.08
C TYR A 334 8.85 -1.23 12.35
N ALA A 335 9.93 -1.53 13.06
CA ALA A 335 11.21 -1.91 12.48
C ALA A 335 11.17 -3.41 12.16
N ILE A 336 11.51 -3.77 10.93
CA ILE A 336 11.62 -5.16 10.48
C ILE A 336 13.00 -5.69 10.90
N GLN A 337 13.00 -6.80 11.64
CA GLN A 337 14.24 -7.45 12.09
C GLN A 337 14.75 -8.43 11.03
N PRO A 338 16.04 -8.85 11.10
CA PRO A 338 16.58 -9.81 10.15
C PRO A 338 15.84 -11.15 10.08
N ASP A 339 15.17 -11.57 11.14
CA ASP A 339 14.36 -12.79 11.22
C ASP A 339 12.90 -12.57 10.76
N GLY A 340 12.56 -11.35 10.31
CA GLY A 340 11.22 -10.96 9.91
C GLY A 340 10.29 -10.53 11.05
N SER A 341 10.73 -10.61 12.31
CA SER A 341 9.96 -10.12 13.45
C SER A 341 9.80 -8.60 13.40
N LEU A 342 8.75 -8.07 14.04
CA LEU A 342 8.37 -6.66 14.01
C LEU A 342 8.55 -6.04 15.41
N VAL A 343 9.32 -4.95 15.48
CA VAL A 343 9.49 -4.17 16.73
C VAL A 343 8.84 -2.80 16.53
N GLN A 344 7.82 -2.49 17.34
CA GLN A 344 7.13 -1.20 17.26
C GLN A 344 8.08 -0.05 17.60
N ILE A 345 8.12 0.98 16.76
CA ILE A 345 9.02 2.14 16.90
C ILE A 345 8.27 3.47 17.00
N THR A 346 7.08 3.58 16.43
CA THR A 346 6.34 4.83 16.42
C THR A 346 4.83 4.60 16.37
N THR A 347 4.08 5.56 16.87
CA THR A 347 2.63 5.67 16.67
C THR A 347 2.27 7.13 16.47
N VAL A 348 1.56 7.43 15.40
CA VAL A 348 0.99 8.75 15.14
C VAL A 348 -0.52 8.64 15.02
N THR A 349 -1.23 9.66 15.49
CA THR A 349 -2.70 9.73 15.47
C THR A 349 -3.18 10.85 14.57
N GLY A 350 -4.50 10.91 14.31
CA GLY A 350 -5.13 12.03 13.61
C GLY A 350 -5.43 11.81 12.13
N THR A 351 -5.26 10.59 11.61
CA THR A 351 -5.90 10.22 10.34
C THR A 351 -7.42 10.18 10.53
N PRO A 352 -8.23 10.51 9.51
CA PRO A 352 -9.69 10.31 9.61
C PRO A 352 -10.06 8.83 9.78
N ALA A 353 -11.16 8.55 10.46
CA ALA A 353 -11.70 7.19 10.55
C ALA A 353 -12.16 6.63 9.18
N THR A 354 -12.33 7.48 8.17
CA THR A 354 -12.64 7.11 6.79
C THR A 354 -11.41 6.74 5.96
N SER A 355 -10.19 6.88 6.52
CA SER A 355 -8.93 6.65 5.80
C SER A 355 -8.86 5.24 5.24
N PHE A 356 -8.45 5.13 3.98
CA PHE A 356 -8.39 3.87 3.27
C PHE A 356 -7.36 3.95 2.15
N GLY A 357 -6.22 3.37 2.38
CA GLY A 357 -5.08 3.38 1.46
C GLY A 357 -3.86 4.09 2.03
N MET A 358 -2.71 3.44 1.92
CA MET A 358 -1.44 3.95 2.38
C MET A 358 -0.33 3.60 1.39
N THR A 359 0.66 4.51 1.26
CA THR A 359 1.89 4.28 0.51
C THR A 359 3.06 4.99 1.18
N GLY A 360 4.29 4.54 0.90
CA GLY A 360 5.49 5.12 1.49
C GLY A 360 6.71 5.06 0.58
N ASN A 361 7.74 5.84 0.96
CA ASN A 361 9.06 5.81 0.33
C ASN A 361 10.19 6.00 1.34
#